data_0c767c1efb0d8d1eafc4d569fa30e46c
#
_entry.id   0c767c1efb0d8d1eafc4d569fa30e46c
#
_cell.length_a   1.000
_cell.length_b   1.000
_cell.length_c   1.000
_cell.angle_alpha   90.00
_cell.angle_beta   90.00
_cell.angle_gamma   90.00
#
_symmetry.space_group_name_H-M   'P 1'
#
loop_
_entity.id
_entity.type
_entity.pdbx_description
1 polymer ?
#
loop_
_entity_poly.entity_id
_entity_poly.type
_entity_poly.pdbx_seq_one_letter_code
_entity_poly.pdbx_strand_id
1 'polypeptide(L)'
;SNTMFLIGTYDKETMQFTRECVQCVDYGLDFYAPQTMQTEDDRRILIAWMQSWDSNIRPEGQKWSGMMILPRELKVKDGKILQSPVREIENYHRNGVRYEKQEVQGTCRFDGIKGRVLDMTVEIAGGDFREFTISVAQNEQFHTDFSILQHKNRIEIDRTYSGMVRDANAIRRVKEKSPCKKWKLRIILDKYSMEVFLNDGQQVFSTTFYTSLEADQISFVCDGKAIVNLEKYDIVVA
;
A
#
# COMPACT_ATOMS: atom_id res chain seq x y z
N SER A 1 10.65 6.93 -10.14
CA SER A 1 11.17 5.90 -11.06
C SER A 1 10.19 4.74 -11.13
N ASN A 2 10.06 4.11 -12.29
CA ASN A 2 9.14 3.00 -12.45
C ASN A 2 9.94 1.73 -12.75
N THR A 3 9.88 0.77 -11.83
CA THR A 3 10.39 -0.58 -12.05
C THR A 3 9.28 -1.45 -12.65
N MET A 4 9.63 -2.30 -13.61
CA MET A 4 8.69 -3.13 -14.33
C MET A 4 9.06 -4.59 -14.26
N PHE A 5 8.07 -5.47 -14.12
CA PHE A 5 8.21 -6.87 -14.46
C PHE A 5 8.05 -7.02 -15.98
N LEU A 6 8.95 -7.73 -16.59
CA LEU A 6 8.80 -8.24 -17.97
C LEU A 6 8.37 -9.70 -17.87
N ILE A 7 7.18 -9.99 -18.31
CA ILE A 7 6.59 -11.33 -18.24
C ILE A 7 6.61 -11.93 -19.64
N GLY A 8 7.06 -13.18 -19.75
CA GLY A 8 7.16 -13.84 -21.04
C GLY A 8 7.85 -15.20 -20.94
N THR A 9 8.14 -15.77 -22.09
CA THR A 9 8.77 -17.07 -22.23
C THR A 9 10.25 -16.92 -22.57
N TYR A 10 11.11 -17.65 -21.86
CA TYR A 10 12.53 -17.73 -22.13
C TYR A 10 12.89 -19.06 -22.77
N ASP A 11 13.40 -19.02 -23.99
CA ASP A 11 13.94 -20.17 -24.71
C ASP A 11 15.41 -20.37 -24.32
N LYS A 12 15.70 -21.50 -23.67
CA LYS A 12 17.05 -21.83 -23.21
C LYS A 12 18.00 -22.24 -24.33
N GLU A 13 17.50 -22.77 -25.44
CA GLU A 13 18.32 -23.21 -26.58
C GLU A 13 18.80 -22.03 -27.39
N THR A 14 17.90 -21.11 -27.68
CA THR A 14 18.21 -19.90 -28.45
C THR A 14 18.64 -18.71 -27.61
N MET A 15 18.56 -18.82 -26.28
CA MET A 15 18.84 -17.74 -25.32
C MET A 15 17.98 -16.50 -25.56
N GLN A 16 16.78 -16.68 -26.12
CA GLN A 16 15.87 -15.58 -26.44
C GLN A 16 14.73 -15.48 -25.43
N PHE A 17 14.40 -14.25 -25.09
CA PHE A 17 13.23 -13.91 -24.25
C PHE A 17 12.13 -13.26 -25.11
N THR A 18 10.99 -13.93 -25.19
CA THR A 18 9.79 -13.40 -25.85
C THR A 18 8.88 -12.77 -24.81
N ARG A 19 8.79 -11.45 -24.84
CA ARG A 19 7.95 -10.68 -23.92
C ARG A 19 6.49 -10.77 -24.31
N GLU A 20 5.65 -11.18 -23.37
CA GLU A 20 4.19 -11.27 -23.51
C GLU A 20 3.49 -10.04 -22.92
N CYS A 21 3.89 -9.61 -21.72
CA CYS A 21 3.35 -8.40 -21.12
C CYS A 21 4.36 -7.67 -20.21
N VAL A 22 3.96 -6.49 -19.78
CA VAL A 22 4.71 -5.64 -18.84
C VAL A 22 3.79 -5.23 -17.70
N GLN A 23 4.24 -5.40 -16.46
CA GLN A 23 3.51 -5.02 -15.27
C GLN A 23 4.38 -4.10 -14.40
N CYS A 24 3.80 -3.02 -13.88
CA CYS A 24 4.50 -2.17 -12.91
C CYS A 24 4.70 -2.94 -11.60
N VAL A 25 5.90 -2.88 -11.03
CA VAL A 25 6.20 -3.56 -9.76
C VAL A 25 5.55 -2.84 -8.59
N ASP A 26 5.62 -1.51 -8.58
CA ASP A 26 5.02 -0.69 -7.54
C ASP A 26 4.46 0.60 -8.15
N TYR A 27 3.26 0.98 -7.75
CA TYR A 27 2.55 2.14 -8.26
C TYR A 27 2.66 3.37 -7.33
N GLY A 28 3.33 3.22 -6.18
CA GLY A 28 3.47 4.28 -5.18
C GLY A 28 4.50 5.34 -5.53
N LEU A 29 4.86 6.12 -4.52
CA LEU A 29 5.80 7.24 -4.63
C LEU A 29 7.24 6.79 -4.39
N ASP A 30 7.45 5.80 -3.52
CA ASP A 30 8.75 5.43 -2.99
C ASP A 30 9.04 3.94 -3.20
N PHE A 31 9.69 3.61 -4.29
CA PHE A 31 10.11 2.25 -4.61
C PHE A 31 11.25 2.27 -5.61
N TYR A 32 12.38 1.61 -5.28
CA TYR A 32 13.54 1.57 -6.16
C TYR A 32 14.38 0.30 -5.98
N ALA A 33 15.09 -0.09 -7.04
CA ALA A 33 16.11 -1.13 -7.08
C ALA A 33 15.70 -2.47 -6.43
N PRO A 34 14.56 -3.09 -6.85
CA PRO A 34 14.14 -4.36 -6.29
C PRO A 34 15.11 -5.49 -6.61
N GLN A 35 15.28 -6.38 -5.66
CA GLN A 35 15.98 -7.65 -5.81
C GLN A 35 15.03 -8.77 -5.40
N THR A 36 15.20 -9.95 -6.00
CA THR A 36 14.41 -11.13 -5.62
C THR A 36 15.31 -12.30 -5.27
N MET A 37 14.88 -13.09 -4.30
CA MET A 37 15.53 -14.33 -3.91
C MET A 37 14.52 -15.46 -3.81
N GLN A 38 14.97 -16.69 -3.99
CA GLN A 38 14.20 -17.88 -3.71
C GLN A 38 14.56 -18.38 -2.33
N THR A 39 13.56 -18.71 -1.53
CA THR A 39 13.74 -19.31 -0.21
C THR A 39 13.78 -20.84 -0.31
N GLU A 40 14.22 -21.50 0.76
CA GLU A 40 14.28 -22.98 0.84
C GLU A 40 12.90 -23.65 0.68
N ASP A 41 11.83 -22.95 1.05
CA ASP A 41 10.43 -23.40 0.89
C ASP A 41 9.79 -22.94 -0.44
N ASP A 42 10.61 -22.70 -1.47
CA ASP A 42 10.22 -22.37 -2.85
C ASP A 42 9.43 -21.07 -3.02
N ARG A 43 9.44 -20.16 -2.05
CA ARG A 43 8.88 -18.82 -2.23
C ARG A 43 9.83 -17.89 -3.00
N ARG A 44 9.31 -17.03 -3.84
CA ARG A 44 10.05 -15.92 -4.42
C ARG A 44 9.79 -14.66 -3.60
N ILE A 45 10.80 -14.16 -2.92
CA ILE A 45 10.71 -12.97 -2.08
C ILE A 45 11.34 -11.78 -2.79
N LEU A 46 10.66 -10.65 -2.77
CA LEU A 46 11.11 -9.37 -3.30
C LEU A 46 11.41 -8.41 -2.16
N ILE A 47 12.56 -7.75 -2.22
CA ILE A 47 12.98 -6.66 -1.34
C ILE A 47 13.38 -5.49 -2.22
N ALA A 48 13.06 -4.27 -1.80
CA ALA A 48 13.40 -3.04 -2.51
C ALA A 48 13.69 -1.89 -1.55
N TRP A 49 14.38 -0.88 -2.03
CA TRP A 49 14.56 0.38 -1.33
C TRP A 49 13.26 1.20 -1.41
N MET A 50 12.77 1.64 -0.25
CA MET A 50 11.59 2.51 -0.14
C MET A 50 12.05 3.97 -0.08
N GLN A 51 12.68 4.40 -1.13
CA GLN A 51 12.96 5.77 -1.51
C GLN A 51 13.29 5.81 -3.00
N SER A 52 13.52 6.98 -3.53
CA SER A 52 14.12 7.16 -4.85
C SER A 52 15.31 8.11 -4.74
N TRP A 53 16.14 8.17 -5.76
CA TRP A 53 17.27 9.08 -5.83
C TRP A 53 16.85 10.56 -5.70
N ASP A 54 15.62 10.87 -6.06
CA ASP A 54 15.07 12.23 -6.07
C ASP A 54 14.57 12.67 -4.69
N SER A 55 14.64 11.82 -3.67
CA SER A 55 14.10 12.10 -2.34
C SER A 55 15.15 11.84 -1.26
N ASN A 56 15.70 12.90 -0.69
CA ASN A 56 16.58 12.87 0.47
C ASN A 56 15.86 13.21 1.77
N ILE A 57 14.61 12.80 1.89
CA ILE A 57 13.79 13.10 3.05
C ILE A 57 14.11 12.10 4.16
N ARG A 58 14.22 12.60 5.38
CA ARG A 58 14.38 11.81 6.58
C ARG A 58 13.56 12.40 7.73
N PRO A 59 13.14 11.59 8.70
CA PRO A 59 12.46 12.11 9.88
C PRO A 59 13.36 13.10 10.62
N GLU A 60 12.76 14.14 11.18
CA GLU A 60 13.49 15.13 11.97
C GLU A 60 14.19 14.44 13.17
N GLY A 61 15.43 14.83 13.45
CA GLY A 61 16.23 14.26 14.54
C GLY A 61 16.82 12.87 14.26
N GLN A 62 16.51 12.22 13.16
CA GLN A 62 17.08 10.92 12.80
C GLN A 62 18.42 11.07 12.05
N LYS A 63 19.34 10.13 12.35
CA LYS A 63 20.66 10.08 11.71
C LYS A 63 20.69 9.21 10.44
N TRP A 64 19.59 8.53 10.12
CA TRP A 64 19.47 7.65 8.96
C TRP A 64 18.54 8.26 7.90
N SER A 65 18.68 7.82 6.67
CA SER A 65 17.82 8.15 5.53
C SER A 65 17.57 6.89 4.71
N GLY A 66 16.35 6.76 4.20
CA GLY A 66 15.91 5.58 3.44
C GLY A 66 15.38 4.46 4.34
N MET A 67 14.48 3.67 3.73
CA MET A 67 13.88 2.49 4.34
C MET A 67 13.83 1.37 3.31
N MET A 68 13.60 0.16 3.77
CA MET A 68 13.26 -0.96 2.91
C MET A 68 11.74 -1.15 2.93
N ILE A 69 11.20 -1.63 1.82
CA ILE A 69 9.83 -2.15 1.81
C ILE A 69 9.74 -3.36 2.73
N LEU A 70 8.53 -3.68 3.17
CA LEU A 70 8.27 -4.99 3.74
C LEU A 70 8.59 -6.07 2.69
N PRO A 71 9.30 -7.15 3.02
CA PRO A 71 9.51 -8.25 2.09
C PRO A 71 8.19 -8.77 1.54
N ARG A 72 8.13 -9.02 0.22
CA ARG A 72 6.91 -9.44 -0.47
C ARG A 72 7.07 -10.81 -1.10
N GLU A 73 6.09 -11.67 -0.92
CA GLU A 73 5.97 -12.92 -1.68
C GLU A 73 5.40 -12.61 -3.07
N LEU A 74 6.06 -13.14 -4.09
CA LEU A 74 5.62 -13.05 -5.48
C LEU A 74 4.96 -14.35 -5.92
N LYS A 75 3.78 -14.26 -6.54
CA LYS A 75 3.09 -15.39 -7.14
C LYS A 75 2.67 -15.05 -8.58
N VAL A 76 2.87 -15.98 -9.50
CA VAL A 76 2.36 -15.84 -10.85
C VAL A 76 0.97 -16.49 -10.90
N LYS A 77 -0.02 -15.73 -11.37
CA LYS A 77 -1.39 -16.21 -11.57
C LYS A 77 -1.98 -15.53 -12.82
N ASP A 78 -2.53 -16.32 -13.71
CA ASP A 78 -3.20 -15.83 -14.93
C ASP A 78 -2.35 -14.83 -15.74
N GLY A 79 -1.04 -15.11 -15.89
CA GLY A 79 -0.09 -14.26 -16.60
C GLY A 79 0.23 -12.93 -15.91
N LYS A 80 -0.10 -12.79 -14.62
CA LYS A 80 0.20 -11.62 -13.79
C LYS A 80 1.02 -12.02 -12.57
N ILE A 81 1.80 -11.07 -12.06
CA ILE A 81 2.50 -11.22 -10.79
C ILE A 81 1.67 -10.57 -9.71
N LEU A 82 1.26 -11.37 -8.73
CA LEU A 82 0.61 -10.93 -7.51
C LEU A 82 1.66 -10.78 -6.41
N GLN A 83 1.51 -9.78 -5.56
CA GLN A 83 2.41 -9.50 -4.46
C GLN A 83 1.63 -9.51 -3.13
N SER A 84 2.16 -10.16 -2.12
CA SER A 84 1.61 -10.12 -0.77
C SER A 84 2.72 -9.84 0.24
N PRO A 85 2.44 -9.25 1.40
CA PRO A 85 3.40 -9.25 2.50
C PRO A 85 3.83 -10.67 2.80
N VAL A 86 5.08 -10.86 3.22
CA VAL A 86 5.53 -12.18 3.71
C VAL A 86 4.64 -12.65 4.85
N ARG A 87 4.27 -13.95 4.82
CA ARG A 87 3.32 -14.52 5.77
C ARG A 87 3.77 -14.42 7.22
N GLU A 88 5.06 -14.33 7.46
CA GLU A 88 5.66 -14.22 8.78
C GLU A 88 5.21 -12.98 9.57
N ILE A 89 4.72 -11.94 8.89
CA ILE A 89 4.18 -10.74 9.56
C ILE A 89 3.02 -11.08 10.49
N GLU A 90 2.23 -12.11 10.15
CA GLU A 90 1.07 -12.54 10.92
C GLU A 90 1.44 -13.11 12.29
N ASN A 91 2.69 -13.59 12.46
CA ASN A 91 3.20 -14.03 13.77
C ASN A 91 3.29 -12.89 14.79
N TYR A 92 3.36 -11.66 14.31
CA TYR A 92 3.47 -10.44 15.11
C TYR A 92 2.14 -9.74 15.35
N HIS A 93 1.02 -10.29 14.84
CA HIS A 93 -0.31 -9.73 15.04
C HIS A 93 -0.74 -9.78 16.51
N ARG A 94 -1.17 -8.65 17.04
CA ARG A 94 -1.75 -8.50 18.38
C ARG A 94 -2.98 -7.58 18.32
N ASN A 95 -3.80 -7.61 19.35
CA ASN A 95 -4.90 -6.66 19.56
C ASN A 95 -5.83 -6.54 18.35
N GLY A 96 -6.32 -7.66 17.86
CA GLY A 96 -7.20 -7.70 16.68
C GLY A 96 -8.52 -6.97 16.92
N VAL A 97 -8.94 -6.13 15.97
CA VAL A 97 -10.23 -5.43 15.96
C VAL A 97 -10.91 -5.74 14.63
N ARG A 98 -12.19 -6.08 14.68
CA ARG A 98 -12.97 -6.44 13.48
C ARG A 98 -14.34 -5.78 13.47
N TYR A 99 -14.71 -5.28 12.30
CA TYR A 99 -16.03 -4.74 12.01
C TYR A 99 -16.55 -5.36 10.72
N GLU A 100 -17.81 -5.75 10.72
CA GLU A 100 -18.47 -6.33 9.55
C GLU A 100 -19.65 -5.47 9.11
N LYS A 101 -19.82 -5.34 7.79
CA LYS A 101 -20.95 -4.65 7.14
C LYS A 101 -21.21 -3.25 7.69
N GLN A 102 -20.15 -2.51 7.98
CA GLN A 102 -20.30 -1.14 8.44
C GLN A 102 -20.59 -0.20 7.29
N GLU A 103 -21.49 0.73 7.53
CA GLU A 103 -21.78 1.80 6.59
C GLU A 103 -20.80 2.95 6.80
N VAL A 104 -20.20 3.42 5.70
CA VAL A 104 -19.37 4.63 5.67
C VAL A 104 -20.04 5.64 4.75
N GLN A 105 -20.43 6.78 5.32
CA GLN A 105 -20.98 7.95 4.63
C GLN A 105 -20.41 9.20 5.28
N GLY A 106 -19.88 10.14 4.49
CA GLY A 106 -19.11 11.25 5.04
C GLY A 106 -17.85 10.76 5.73
N THR A 107 -17.49 11.33 6.87
CA THR A 107 -16.30 10.96 7.64
C THR A 107 -16.66 10.05 8.80
N CYS A 108 -16.05 8.87 8.83
CA CYS A 108 -16.24 7.86 9.87
C CYS A 108 -14.90 7.49 10.53
N ARG A 109 -14.97 7.15 11.82
CA ARG A 109 -13.89 6.51 12.60
C ARG A 109 -14.47 5.34 13.35
N PHE A 110 -13.66 4.31 13.58
CA PHE A 110 -14.07 3.11 14.30
C PHE A 110 -13.14 2.90 15.50
N ASP A 111 -13.72 2.54 16.65
CA ASP A 111 -12.95 2.33 17.86
C ASP A 111 -11.88 1.25 17.68
N GLY A 112 -10.65 1.52 18.15
CA GLY A 112 -9.52 0.62 17.98
C GLY A 112 -8.91 0.59 16.58
N ILE A 113 -9.51 1.22 15.57
CA ILE A 113 -8.90 1.38 14.24
C ILE A 113 -8.04 2.64 14.25
N LYS A 114 -6.84 2.51 14.78
CA LYS A 114 -5.81 3.53 14.86
C LYS A 114 -4.44 2.89 15.07
N GLY A 115 -3.37 3.65 14.95
CA GLY A 115 -1.99 3.20 15.19
C GLY A 115 -1.05 3.58 14.07
N ARG A 116 0.24 3.35 14.33
CA ARG A 116 1.34 3.67 13.40
C ARG A 116 2.06 2.42 12.90
N VAL A 117 1.91 1.28 13.58
CA VAL A 117 2.54 0.00 13.22
C VAL A 117 1.44 -1.06 13.26
N LEU A 118 0.86 -1.34 12.10
CA LEU A 118 -0.32 -2.20 12.00
C LEU A 118 -0.47 -2.86 10.63
N ASP A 119 -1.28 -3.90 10.61
CA ASP A 119 -1.80 -4.59 9.42
C ASP A 119 -3.33 -4.46 9.41
N MET A 120 -3.88 -3.82 8.39
CA MET A 120 -5.31 -3.57 8.29
C MET A 120 -5.84 -4.03 6.93
N THR A 121 -6.90 -4.80 6.96
CA THR A 121 -7.66 -5.15 5.76
C THR A 121 -8.96 -4.35 5.71
N VAL A 122 -9.22 -3.73 4.57
CA VAL A 122 -10.45 -3.00 4.27
C VAL A 122 -11.07 -3.63 3.03
N GLU A 123 -12.25 -4.21 3.17
CA GLU A 123 -13.03 -4.73 2.05
C GLU A 123 -14.24 -3.82 1.82
N ILE A 124 -14.32 -3.18 0.66
CA ILE A 124 -15.49 -2.45 0.23
C ILE A 124 -16.37 -3.43 -0.53
N ALA A 125 -17.38 -3.97 0.18
CA ALA A 125 -18.21 -5.07 -0.30
C ALA A 125 -19.37 -4.58 -1.18
N GLY A 126 -19.75 -3.29 -1.09
CA GLY A 126 -20.86 -2.72 -1.82
C GLY A 126 -21.03 -1.22 -1.55
N GLY A 127 -22.08 -0.68 -2.12
CA GLY A 127 -22.43 0.73 -2.01
C GLY A 127 -22.37 1.45 -3.36
N ASP A 128 -22.77 2.72 -3.32
CA ASP A 128 -22.68 3.64 -4.46
C ASP A 128 -21.95 4.90 -3.98
N PHE A 129 -20.71 5.03 -4.39
CA PHE A 129 -19.84 6.14 -4.01
C PHE A 129 -19.02 6.66 -5.20
N ARG A 130 -18.72 7.93 -5.16
CA ARG A 130 -17.86 8.61 -6.13
C ARG A 130 -16.39 8.52 -5.71
N GLU A 131 -16.18 8.66 -4.40
CA GLU A 131 -14.85 8.68 -3.80
C GLU A 131 -14.88 7.98 -2.44
N PHE A 132 -13.84 7.17 -2.18
CA PHE A 132 -13.59 6.56 -0.89
C PHE A 132 -12.13 6.78 -0.52
N THR A 133 -11.90 7.45 0.60
CA THR A 133 -10.56 7.81 1.08
C THR A 133 -10.30 7.21 2.45
N ILE A 134 -9.12 6.65 2.63
CA ILE A 134 -8.57 6.23 3.91
C ILE A 134 -7.44 7.18 4.25
N SER A 135 -7.60 7.93 5.34
CA SER A 135 -6.58 8.83 5.88
C SER A 135 -5.88 8.18 7.04
N VAL A 136 -4.57 8.08 6.96
CA VAL A 136 -3.70 7.45 7.97
C VAL A 136 -2.67 8.44 8.52
N ALA A 137 -1.99 8.08 9.59
CA ALA A 137 -1.02 8.94 10.25
C ALA A 137 -1.60 10.34 10.51
N GLN A 138 -2.83 10.36 11.02
CA GLN A 138 -3.69 11.54 11.08
C GLN A 138 -3.70 12.17 12.48
N ASN A 139 -3.67 13.49 12.51
CA ASN A 139 -4.05 14.35 13.63
C ASN A 139 -4.77 15.60 13.08
N GLU A 140 -4.84 16.69 13.84
CA GLU A 140 -5.50 17.93 13.40
C GLU A 140 -4.78 18.63 12.25
N GLN A 141 -3.48 18.41 12.07
CA GLN A 141 -2.62 19.10 11.09
C GLN A 141 -2.17 18.20 9.95
N PHE A 142 -2.02 16.91 10.19
CA PHE A 142 -1.36 15.99 9.28
C PHE A 142 -2.23 14.80 8.92
N HIS A 143 -2.06 14.31 7.70
CA HIS A 143 -2.62 13.06 7.20
C HIS A 143 -1.90 12.61 5.92
N THR A 144 -2.04 11.34 5.62
CA THR A 144 -1.67 10.76 4.33
C THR A 144 -2.86 9.97 3.81
N ASP A 145 -3.27 10.24 2.58
CA ASP A 145 -4.51 9.72 2.02
C ASP A 145 -4.26 8.67 0.95
N PHE A 146 -5.05 7.60 1.00
CA PHE A 146 -5.21 6.65 -0.09
C PHE A 146 -6.65 6.70 -0.56
N SER A 147 -6.86 7.12 -1.82
CA SER A 147 -8.20 7.39 -2.37
C SER A 147 -8.52 6.53 -3.57
N ILE A 148 -9.74 6.01 -3.60
CA ILE A 148 -10.37 5.37 -4.75
C ILE A 148 -11.37 6.35 -5.34
N LEU A 149 -11.04 6.91 -6.51
CA LEU A 149 -11.83 7.91 -7.23
C LEU A 149 -12.58 7.22 -8.37
N GLN A 150 -13.73 6.59 -8.08
CA GLN A 150 -14.48 5.81 -9.09
C GLN A 150 -14.92 6.66 -10.28
N HIS A 151 -15.39 7.89 -10.02
CA HIS A 151 -15.83 8.81 -11.07
C HIS A 151 -14.71 9.26 -12.02
N LYS A 152 -13.44 9.04 -11.65
CA LYS A 152 -12.26 9.33 -12.47
C LYS A 152 -11.53 8.09 -12.95
N ASN A 153 -12.01 6.88 -12.60
CA ASN A 153 -11.27 5.61 -12.79
C ASN A 153 -9.82 5.74 -12.31
N ARG A 154 -9.62 6.18 -11.08
CA ARG A 154 -8.30 6.54 -10.56
C ARG A 154 -8.13 6.10 -9.11
N ILE A 155 -6.90 5.69 -8.80
CA ILE A 155 -6.39 5.56 -7.44
C ILE A 155 -5.40 6.69 -7.21
N GLU A 156 -5.44 7.29 -6.05
CA GLU A 156 -4.57 8.41 -5.70
C GLU A 156 -3.96 8.18 -4.31
N ILE A 157 -2.66 8.47 -4.19
CA ILE A 157 -2.00 8.68 -2.90
C ILE A 157 -1.69 10.17 -2.81
N ASP A 158 -2.09 10.79 -1.72
CA ASP A 158 -1.76 12.17 -1.41
C ASP A 158 -1.10 12.25 -0.04
N ARG A 159 0.14 12.71 0.00
CA ARG A 159 0.93 12.97 1.20
C ARG A 159 1.30 14.45 1.36
N THR A 160 0.54 15.34 0.76
CA THR A 160 0.77 16.79 0.82
C THR A 160 0.83 17.29 2.26
N TYR A 161 0.01 16.69 3.12
CA TYR A 161 -0.07 17.04 4.55
C TYR A 161 0.58 15.99 5.46
N SER A 162 1.61 15.31 5.00
CA SER A 162 2.25 14.20 5.73
C SER A 162 3.44 14.61 6.60
N GLY A 163 3.58 15.89 6.92
CA GLY A 163 4.76 16.39 7.67
C GLY A 163 6.04 16.49 6.84
N MET A 164 5.97 16.16 5.55
CA MET A 164 7.11 16.27 4.64
C MET A 164 7.31 17.71 4.22
N VAL A 165 8.55 18.21 4.37
CA VAL A 165 8.93 19.56 3.97
C VAL A 165 9.82 19.44 2.73
N ARG A 166 9.36 19.97 1.58
CA ARG A 166 10.07 20.22 0.33
C ARG A 166 10.18 19.10 -0.70
N ASP A 167 10.18 19.52 -1.97
CA ASP A 167 10.68 18.93 -3.22
C ASP A 167 10.39 17.44 -3.51
N ALA A 168 9.56 16.80 -2.71
CA ALA A 168 9.11 15.46 -2.98
C ALA A 168 7.77 15.49 -3.71
N ASN A 169 7.59 14.58 -4.65
CA ASN A 169 6.29 14.34 -5.23
C ASN A 169 5.30 13.98 -4.11
N ALA A 170 4.33 14.85 -3.88
CA ALA A 170 3.35 14.67 -2.83
C ALA A 170 2.19 13.77 -3.28
N ILE A 171 1.88 13.76 -4.58
CA ILE A 171 0.69 13.10 -5.10
C ILE A 171 1.07 12.10 -6.19
N ARG A 172 0.55 10.87 -6.07
CA ARG A 172 0.63 9.84 -7.10
C ARG A 172 -0.77 9.49 -7.60
N ARG A 173 -0.95 9.56 -8.90
CA ARG A 173 -2.21 9.25 -9.59
C ARG A 173 -2.02 8.09 -10.52
N VAL A 174 -2.83 7.05 -10.35
CA VAL A 174 -2.80 5.84 -11.17
C VAL A 174 -4.15 5.63 -11.80
N LYS A 175 -4.19 5.51 -13.12
CA LYS A 175 -5.43 5.22 -13.83
C LYS A 175 -5.79 3.74 -13.62
N GLU A 176 -7.00 3.50 -13.11
CA GLU A 176 -7.56 2.16 -13.07
C GLU A 176 -8.08 1.78 -14.47
N LYS A 177 -7.65 0.62 -14.96
CA LYS A 177 -8.00 0.17 -16.31
C LYS A 177 -9.33 -0.57 -16.38
N SER A 178 -9.77 -1.13 -15.25
CA SER A 178 -10.99 -1.93 -15.17
C SER A 178 -11.85 -1.44 -14.02
N PRO A 179 -13.10 -1.00 -14.26
CA PRO A 179 -14.00 -0.64 -13.19
C PRO A 179 -14.17 -1.83 -12.24
N CYS A 180 -13.70 -1.71 -11.02
CA CYS A 180 -13.86 -2.72 -10.00
C CYS A 180 -15.08 -2.36 -9.13
N LYS A 181 -16.00 -3.33 -8.94
CA LYS A 181 -17.16 -3.13 -8.05
C LYS A 181 -16.87 -3.51 -6.61
N LYS A 182 -15.80 -4.25 -6.38
CA LYS A 182 -15.38 -4.68 -5.06
C LYS A 182 -13.90 -4.36 -4.90
N TRP A 183 -13.55 -3.81 -3.77
CA TRP A 183 -12.18 -3.42 -3.46
C TRP A 183 -11.74 -4.11 -2.18
N LYS A 184 -10.57 -4.71 -2.24
CA LYS A 184 -9.91 -5.28 -1.07
C LYS A 184 -8.55 -4.63 -0.95
N LEU A 185 -8.31 -3.98 0.16
CA LEU A 185 -7.06 -3.31 0.48
C LEU A 185 -6.47 -3.98 1.70
N ARG A 186 -5.23 -4.46 1.62
CA ARG A 186 -4.41 -4.76 2.80
C ARG A 186 -3.40 -3.64 2.94
N ILE A 187 -3.44 -2.96 4.05
CA ILE A 187 -2.64 -1.77 4.35
C ILE A 187 -1.70 -2.10 5.49
N ILE A 188 -0.41 -2.05 5.21
CA ILE A 188 0.62 -2.18 6.23
C ILE A 188 1.15 -0.78 6.54
N LEU A 189 1.05 -0.38 7.80
CA LEU A 189 1.72 0.82 8.29
C LEU A 189 2.94 0.42 9.12
N ASP A 190 4.03 1.10 8.89
CA ASP A 190 5.14 1.22 9.83
C ASP A 190 5.30 2.69 10.21
N LYS A 191 6.16 2.99 11.16
CA LYS A 191 6.32 4.33 11.76
C LYS A 191 6.29 5.46 10.74
N TYR A 192 6.90 5.25 9.56
CA TYR A 192 7.09 6.28 8.55
C TYR A 192 6.75 5.80 7.13
N SER A 193 5.98 4.73 6.99
CA SER A 193 5.60 4.21 5.69
C SER A 193 4.21 3.60 5.64
N MET A 194 3.65 3.57 4.44
CA MET A 194 2.43 2.86 4.11
C MET A 194 2.66 2.01 2.85
N GLU A 195 2.29 0.75 2.93
CA GLU A 195 2.20 -0.15 1.78
C GLU A 195 0.77 -0.65 1.62
N VAL A 196 0.18 -0.43 0.46
CA VAL A 196 -1.20 -0.84 0.15
C VAL A 196 -1.18 -1.92 -0.93
N PHE A 197 -1.66 -3.10 -0.59
CA PHE A 197 -1.84 -4.25 -1.49
C PHE A 197 -3.31 -4.28 -1.92
N LEU A 198 -3.56 -3.93 -3.17
CA LEU A 198 -4.89 -3.82 -3.71
C LEU A 198 -5.30 -5.10 -4.43
N ASN A 199 -6.53 -5.58 -4.17
CA ASN A 199 -7.15 -6.74 -4.81
C ASN A 199 -6.21 -7.95 -4.85
N ASP A 200 -5.83 -8.43 -3.65
CA ASP A 200 -4.90 -9.54 -3.43
C ASP A 200 -3.52 -9.32 -4.09
N GLY A 201 -3.06 -8.07 -4.10
CA GLY A 201 -1.73 -7.69 -4.58
C GLY A 201 -1.59 -7.58 -6.09
N GLN A 202 -2.69 -7.40 -6.82
CA GLN A 202 -2.64 -7.08 -8.25
C GLN A 202 -1.94 -5.75 -8.52
N GLN A 203 -2.08 -4.81 -7.59
CA GLN A 203 -1.36 -3.54 -7.57
C GLN A 203 -0.86 -3.29 -6.15
N VAL A 204 0.35 -2.77 -6.04
CA VAL A 204 0.93 -2.40 -4.76
C VAL A 204 1.42 -0.97 -4.82
N PHE A 205 1.23 -0.25 -3.73
CA PHE A 205 1.56 1.16 -3.61
C PHE A 205 2.39 1.38 -2.34
N SER A 206 3.61 1.88 -2.50
CA SER A 206 4.49 2.21 -1.38
C SER A 206 4.71 3.70 -1.28
N THR A 207 4.61 4.23 -0.09
CA THR A 207 4.91 5.63 0.19
C THR A 207 5.50 5.81 1.57
N THR A 208 6.39 6.77 1.70
CA THR A 208 6.90 7.26 2.98
C THR A 208 6.14 8.50 3.42
N PHE A 209 6.09 8.73 4.72
CA PHE A 209 5.60 9.95 5.36
C PHE A 209 6.36 10.15 6.67
N TYR A 210 6.45 11.40 7.13
CA TYR A 210 7.29 11.73 8.29
C TYR A 210 6.55 12.58 9.32
N THR A 211 5.26 12.31 9.49
CA THR A 211 4.45 12.89 10.57
C THR A 211 4.92 12.42 11.93
N SER A 212 4.72 13.25 12.94
CA SER A 212 4.89 12.86 14.34
C SER A 212 4.19 11.53 14.64
N LEU A 213 4.81 10.67 15.43
CA LEU A 213 4.25 9.36 15.80
C LEU A 213 2.96 9.46 16.61
N GLU A 214 2.68 10.61 17.20
CA GLU A 214 1.43 10.91 17.91
C GLU A 214 0.24 11.07 16.95
N ALA A 215 0.49 11.31 15.65
CA ALA A 215 -0.53 11.33 14.62
C ALA A 215 -0.92 9.89 14.26
N ASP A 216 -1.67 9.22 15.13
CA ASP A 216 -2.00 7.80 15.05
C ASP A 216 -3.42 7.50 14.58
N GLN A 217 -4.23 8.54 14.33
CA GLN A 217 -5.62 8.36 13.96
C GLN A 217 -5.77 7.87 12.51
N ILE A 218 -6.85 7.11 12.30
CA ILE A 218 -7.28 6.66 10.97
C ILE A 218 -8.74 7.05 10.77
N SER A 219 -9.07 7.61 9.61
CA SER A 219 -10.44 7.92 9.23
C SER A 219 -10.76 7.43 7.84
N PHE A 220 -12.04 7.21 7.61
CA PHE A 220 -12.62 6.80 6.33
C PHE A 220 -13.57 7.89 5.86
N VAL A 221 -13.39 8.37 4.64
CA VAL A 221 -14.23 9.42 4.06
C VAL A 221 -14.88 8.87 2.78
N CYS A 222 -16.18 9.00 2.67
CA CYS A 222 -16.93 8.50 1.53
C CYS A 222 -17.86 9.58 0.97
N ASP A 223 -17.65 9.95 -0.31
CA ASP A 223 -18.59 10.73 -1.09
C ASP A 223 -19.60 9.78 -1.73
N GLY A 224 -20.76 9.67 -1.11
CA GLY A 224 -21.76 8.65 -1.32
C GLY A 224 -21.85 7.69 -0.13
N LYS A 225 -22.05 6.42 -0.38
CA LYS A 225 -22.24 5.38 0.62
C LYS A 225 -21.44 4.13 0.27
N ALA A 226 -20.67 3.62 1.22
CA ALA A 226 -19.96 2.36 1.09
C ALA A 226 -20.31 1.41 2.24
N ILE A 227 -20.32 0.11 1.95
CA ILE A 227 -20.43 -0.94 2.97
C ILE A 227 -19.06 -1.62 3.07
N VAL A 228 -18.48 -1.59 4.25
CA VAL A 228 -17.12 -2.08 4.47
C VAL A 228 -17.03 -3.19 5.53
N ASN A 229 -16.10 -4.10 5.34
CA ASN A 229 -15.57 -4.96 6.39
C ASN A 229 -14.17 -4.46 6.73
N LEU A 230 -13.85 -4.39 8.01
CA LEU A 230 -12.56 -3.93 8.52
C LEU A 230 -11.98 -4.98 9.45
N GLU A 231 -10.71 -5.27 9.31
CA GLU A 231 -9.93 -6.08 10.24
C GLU A 231 -8.57 -5.42 10.43
N LYS A 232 -8.15 -5.26 11.67
CA LYS A 232 -6.89 -4.58 11.99
C LYS A 232 -6.18 -5.32 13.12
N TYR A 233 -4.88 -5.47 13.00
CA TYR A 233 -3.97 -5.97 14.03
C TYR A 233 -2.86 -4.96 14.26
N ASP A 234 -2.45 -4.80 15.52
CA ASP A 234 -1.16 -4.19 15.83
C ASP A 234 -0.04 -5.16 15.43
N ILE A 235 1.05 -4.65 14.87
CA ILE A 235 2.27 -5.43 14.66
C ILE A 235 3.21 -5.14 15.83
N VAL A 236 3.48 -6.16 16.65
CA VAL A 236 4.37 -6.05 17.82
C VAL A 236 5.54 -7.00 17.63
N VAL A 237 6.69 -6.43 17.31
CA VAL A 237 7.97 -7.14 17.26
C VAL A 237 8.56 -7.09 18.67
N ALA A 238 8.86 -8.25 19.23
CA ALA A 238 9.41 -8.40 20.58
C ALA A 238 10.87 -7.88 20.63
#